data_0eb1d0214098aab63c1bb8af15547234
#
_entry.id   0eb1d0214098aab63c1bb8af15547234
#
_cell.length_a   1.000
_cell.length_b   1.000
_cell.length_c   1.000
_cell.angle_alpha   90.00
_cell.angle_beta   90.00
_cell.angle_gamma   90.00
#
_symmetry.space_group_name_H-M   'P 1'
#
loop_
_entity.id
_entity.type
_entity.pdbx_description
1 polymer ?
#
loop_
_entity_poly.entity_id
_entity_poly.type
_entity_poly.pdbx_seq_one_letter_code
_entity_poly.pdbx_strand_id
1 'polypeptide(L)'
;MCPPDTHFLNKPLSFWKQNEYFIIGTLCFVVLLAFLLFYRIHSLNIIKNAQRKEIDAMTDFKNLINNMPILYMQEELITDEKGTPVELIYRNVNSHFEKNFYRKEEVIGKKASEIFPESMPEFLHFIQIALAENKAITFPYYFRKIDTFYDIVLRGNPHNKMIDVFCLDSTELHRAQQKLSTINNKLAMSLDVA
;
A
#
# COMPACT_ATOMS: atom_id res chain seq x y z
N MET A 1 60.74 -14.37 71.49
CA MET A 1 59.35 -14.58 71.93
C MET A 1 58.67 -13.21 72.01
N CYS A 2 57.76 -12.89 71.18
CA CYS A 2 56.96 -11.65 71.32
C CYS A 2 55.93 -11.84 72.44
N PRO A 3 55.72 -10.77 73.28
CA PRO A 3 54.74 -10.81 74.36
C PRO A 3 53.31 -10.90 73.77
N PRO A 4 52.35 -11.61 74.47
CA PRO A 4 51.06 -11.91 74.01
C PRO A 4 50.06 -10.77 73.84
N ASP A 5 50.43 -9.53 74.13
CA ASP A 5 49.55 -8.35 74.10
C ASP A 5 50.04 -7.20 73.20
N THR A 6 50.63 -7.50 72.08
CA THR A 6 50.87 -6.44 71.06
C THR A 6 49.55 -6.12 70.33
N HIS A 7 48.86 -5.06 70.84
CA HIS A 7 47.84 -4.40 70.06
C HIS A 7 48.50 -3.69 68.87
N PHE A 8 48.25 -4.24 67.61
CA PHE A 8 48.64 -3.53 66.45
C PHE A 8 47.77 -2.28 66.30
N LEU A 9 48.34 -1.10 66.65
CA LEU A 9 47.67 0.19 66.50
C LEU A 9 47.31 0.57 65.04
N ASN A 10 47.87 -0.09 64.05
CA ASN A 10 47.55 0.10 62.65
C ASN A 10 47.45 -1.24 61.92
N LYS A 11 46.29 -1.95 62.00
CA LYS A 11 46.01 -3.04 61.09
C LYS A 11 45.85 -2.45 59.69
N PRO A 12 46.63 -2.87 58.68
CA PRO A 12 46.42 -2.41 57.30
C PRO A 12 44.96 -2.74 56.91
N LEU A 13 44.26 -1.71 56.41
CA LEU A 13 42.91 -1.89 55.91
C LEU A 13 42.93 -2.96 54.79
N SER A 14 41.95 -3.87 54.80
CA SER A 14 41.77 -4.83 53.74
C SER A 14 41.68 -4.11 52.39
N PHE A 15 42.28 -4.68 51.33
CA PHE A 15 42.22 -4.14 49.93
C PHE A 15 40.80 -3.69 49.56
N TRP A 16 39.81 -4.44 49.94
CA TRP A 16 38.38 -4.13 49.71
C TRP A 16 37.94 -2.83 50.41
N LYS A 17 38.35 -2.63 51.63
CA LYS A 17 37.99 -1.45 52.40
C LYS A 17 38.71 -0.19 51.91
N GLN A 18 39.91 -0.35 51.42
CA GLN A 18 40.71 0.77 50.88
C GLN A 18 40.19 1.22 49.50
N ASN A 19 39.59 0.33 48.70
CA ASN A 19 39.09 0.60 47.34
C ASN A 19 37.55 0.54 47.22
N GLU A 20 36.81 0.55 48.33
CA GLU A 20 35.38 0.36 48.38
C GLU A 20 34.62 1.31 47.45
N TYR A 21 34.92 2.61 47.50
CA TYR A 21 34.26 3.61 46.65
C TYR A 21 34.59 3.44 45.17
N PHE A 22 35.80 3.01 44.84
CA PHE A 22 36.21 2.76 43.46
C PHE A 22 35.49 1.52 42.91
N ILE A 23 35.36 0.47 43.68
CA ILE A 23 34.66 -0.76 43.31
C ILE A 23 33.16 -0.49 43.10
N ILE A 24 32.53 0.24 44.01
CA ILE A 24 31.12 0.64 43.91
C ILE A 24 30.93 1.52 42.66
N GLY A 25 31.78 2.50 42.40
CA GLY A 25 31.71 3.38 41.24
C GLY A 25 31.82 2.62 39.91
N THR A 26 32.78 1.68 39.81
CA THR A 26 32.91 0.83 38.60
C THR A 26 31.71 -0.09 38.39
N LEU A 27 31.17 -0.66 39.45
CA LEU A 27 29.98 -1.49 39.38
C LEU A 27 28.75 -0.69 38.89
N CYS A 28 28.52 0.48 39.45
CA CYS A 28 27.45 1.39 39.04
C CYS A 28 27.61 1.80 37.58
N PHE A 29 28.84 2.07 37.12
CA PHE A 29 29.12 2.43 35.73
C PHE A 29 28.80 1.28 34.79
N VAL A 30 29.19 0.04 35.11
CA VAL A 30 28.87 -1.16 34.31
C VAL A 30 27.37 -1.39 34.22
N VAL A 31 26.64 -1.25 35.33
CA VAL A 31 25.19 -1.37 35.36
C VAL A 31 24.51 -0.30 34.48
N LEU A 32 25.01 0.94 34.56
CA LEU A 32 24.50 2.03 33.72
C LEU A 32 24.70 1.73 32.22
N LEU A 33 25.91 1.29 31.85
CA LEU A 33 26.22 0.89 30.47
C LEU A 33 25.31 -0.25 29.99
N ALA A 34 25.12 -1.28 30.83
CA ALA A 34 24.23 -2.40 30.48
C ALA A 34 22.78 -1.92 30.28
N PHE A 35 22.32 -1.02 31.15
CA PHE A 35 20.98 -0.43 30.99
C PHE A 35 20.84 0.40 29.70
N LEU A 36 21.84 1.22 29.36
CA LEU A 36 21.84 1.99 28.11
C LEU A 36 21.85 1.08 26.88
N LEU A 37 22.65 0.01 26.89
CA LEU A 37 22.68 -0.97 25.81
C LEU A 37 21.34 -1.70 25.69
N PHE A 38 20.75 -2.12 26.79
CA PHE A 38 19.43 -2.76 26.80
C PHE A 38 18.36 -1.83 26.22
N TYR A 39 18.35 -0.57 26.64
CA TYR A 39 17.41 0.43 26.12
C TYR A 39 17.58 0.65 24.60
N ARG A 40 18.83 0.72 24.13
CA ARG A 40 19.13 0.86 22.69
C ARG A 40 18.64 -0.36 21.89
N ILE A 41 18.92 -1.56 22.36
CA ILE A 41 18.47 -2.80 21.71
C ILE A 41 16.95 -2.87 21.69
N HIS A 42 16.30 -2.54 22.80
CA HIS A 42 14.84 -2.53 22.88
C HIS A 42 14.21 -1.53 21.90
N SER A 43 14.72 -0.31 21.86
CA SER A 43 14.26 0.73 20.92
C SER A 43 14.43 0.31 19.45
N LEU A 44 15.60 -0.25 19.10
CA LEU A 44 15.86 -0.74 17.74
C LEU A 44 14.92 -1.88 17.36
N ASN A 45 14.59 -2.79 18.27
CA ASN A 45 13.65 -3.87 18.02
C ASN A 45 12.23 -3.38 17.78
N ILE A 46 11.78 -2.33 18.50
CA ILE A 46 10.47 -1.71 18.26
C ILE A 46 10.40 -1.14 16.85
N ILE A 47 11.40 -0.36 16.43
CA ILE A 47 11.45 0.24 15.10
C ILE A 47 11.48 -0.86 14.03
N LYS A 48 12.32 -1.86 14.20
CA LYS A 48 12.43 -2.99 13.25
C LYS A 48 11.12 -3.78 13.12
N ASN A 49 10.42 -4.00 14.24
CA ASN A 49 9.14 -4.70 14.22
C ASN A 49 8.03 -3.86 13.55
N ALA A 50 8.03 -2.55 13.73
CA ALA A 50 7.10 -1.65 13.04
C ALA A 50 7.35 -1.68 11.51
N GLN A 51 8.60 -1.55 11.08
CA GLN A 51 8.96 -1.64 9.66
C GLN A 51 8.61 -3.00 9.04
N ARG A 52 8.84 -4.10 9.75
CA ARG A 52 8.45 -5.44 9.27
C ARG A 52 6.94 -5.54 9.04
N LYS A 53 6.13 -5.10 9.99
CA LYS A 53 4.67 -5.11 9.84
C LYS A 53 4.20 -4.30 8.64
N GLU A 54 4.82 -3.17 8.36
CA GLU A 54 4.51 -2.35 7.19
C GLU A 54 4.87 -3.07 5.88
N ILE A 55 6.06 -3.70 5.81
CA ILE A 55 6.50 -4.48 4.66
C ILE A 55 5.60 -5.70 4.45
N ASP A 56 5.26 -6.43 5.52
CA ASP A 56 4.39 -7.60 5.45
C ASP A 56 2.99 -7.20 4.94
N ALA A 57 2.39 -6.14 5.49
CA ALA A 57 1.09 -5.62 5.04
C ALA A 57 1.12 -5.18 3.57
N MET A 58 2.20 -4.52 3.12
CA MET A 58 2.38 -4.13 1.72
C MET A 58 2.50 -5.35 0.81
N THR A 59 3.22 -6.39 1.27
CA THR A 59 3.41 -7.63 0.52
C THR A 59 2.08 -8.39 0.41
N ASP A 60 1.32 -8.48 1.50
CA ASP A 60 0.01 -9.13 1.53
C ASP A 60 -0.97 -8.40 0.61
N PHE A 61 -1.01 -7.06 0.65
CA PHE A 61 -1.82 -6.26 -0.25
C PHE A 61 -1.45 -6.51 -1.72
N LYS A 62 -0.16 -6.52 -2.04
CA LYS A 62 0.33 -6.79 -3.40
C LYS A 62 -0.06 -8.20 -3.88
N ASN A 63 0.07 -9.20 -3.01
CA ASN A 63 -0.33 -10.58 -3.32
C ASN A 63 -1.85 -10.67 -3.53
N LEU A 64 -2.64 -9.99 -2.70
CA LEU A 64 -4.09 -9.94 -2.83
C LEU A 64 -4.49 -9.36 -4.20
N ILE A 65 -3.97 -8.19 -4.55
CA ILE A 65 -4.25 -7.53 -5.84
C ILE A 65 -3.83 -8.39 -7.03
N ASN A 66 -2.67 -9.07 -6.94
CA ASN A 66 -2.20 -9.93 -8.03
C ASN A 66 -3.00 -11.22 -8.21
N ASN A 67 -3.63 -11.72 -7.15
CA ASN A 67 -4.44 -12.95 -7.19
C ASN A 67 -5.93 -12.69 -7.46
N MET A 68 -6.38 -11.44 -7.41
CA MET A 68 -7.76 -11.10 -7.78
C MET A 68 -7.98 -11.22 -9.29
N PRO A 69 -9.12 -11.77 -9.74
CA PRO A 69 -9.47 -11.86 -11.16
C PRO A 69 -10.04 -10.52 -11.67
N ILE A 70 -9.38 -9.43 -11.35
CA ILE A 70 -9.71 -8.06 -11.75
C ILE A 70 -8.48 -7.39 -12.34
N LEU A 71 -8.66 -6.48 -13.28
CA LEU A 71 -7.58 -5.62 -13.74
C LEU A 71 -7.37 -4.54 -12.69
N TYR A 72 -6.12 -4.32 -12.31
CA TYR A 72 -5.73 -3.24 -11.43
C TYR A 72 -4.61 -2.42 -12.05
N MET A 73 -4.80 -1.12 -12.05
CA MET A 73 -3.81 -0.14 -12.49
C MET A 73 -3.71 0.94 -11.41
N GLN A 74 -2.51 1.41 -11.19
CA GLN A 74 -2.24 2.61 -10.40
C GLN A 74 -1.52 3.61 -11.28
N GLU A 75 -2.08 4.80 -11.36
CA GLU A 75 -1.65 5.84 -12.28
C GLU A 75 -1.41 7.14 -11.53
N GLU A 76 -0.40 7.88 -11.94
CA GLU A 76 -0.12 9.22 -11.45
C GLU A 76 -0.87 10.24 -12.30
N LEU A 77 -1.62 11.09 -11.63
CA LEU A 77 -2.40 12.15 -12.27
C LEU A 77 -1.52 13.35 -12.60
N ILE A 78 -1.55 13.77 -13.85
CA ILE A 78 -0.98 15.01 -14.32
C ILE A 78 -2.10 16.02 -14.47
N THR A 79 -1.92 17.20 -13.89
CA THR A 79 -2.86 18.32 -13.96
C THR A 79 -2.24 19.52 -14.66
N ASP A 80 -3.08 20.35 -15.25
CA ASP A 80 -2.69 21.67 -15.75
C ASP A 80 -2.43 22.67 -14.60
N GLU A 81 -2.11 23.92 -14.94
CA GLU A 81 -1.86 25.00 -13.98
C GLU A 81 -3.10 25.34 -13.12
N LYS A 82 -4.29 24.97 -13.58
CA LYS A 82 -5.58 25.19 -12.88
C LYS A 82 -5.98 24.00 -12.02
N GLY A 83 -5.17 22.92 -12.01
CA GLY A 83 -5.46 21.70 -11.29
C GLY A 83 -6.40 20.74 -12.03
N THR A 84 -6.72 20.98 -13.31
CA THR A 84 -7.58 20.11 -14.10
C THR A 84 -6.80 18.87 -14.56
N PRO A 85 -7.33 17.65 -14.41
CA PRO A 85 -6.76 16.43 -14.95
C PRO A 85 -6.56 16.51 -16.46
N VAL A 86 -5.34 16.24 -16.94
CA VAL A 86 -5.00 16.28 -18.37
C VAL A 86 -4.37 15.01 -18.88
N GLU A 87 -3.75 14.21 -18.00
CA GLU A 87 -3.05 13.00 -18.40
C GLU A 87 -2.86 12.07 -17.20
N LEU A 88 -2.64 10.77 -17.47
CA LEU A 88 -2.28 9.75 -16.49
C LEU A 88 -0.97 9.08 -16.90
N ILE A 89 -0.15 8.72 -15.92
CA ILE A 89 1.09 7.96 -16.14
C ILE A 89 1.02 6.66 -15.35
N TYR A 90 1.16 5.52 -16.01
CA TYR A 90 1.18 4.21 -15.36
C TYR A 90 2.32 4.10 -14.36
N ARG A 91 1.99 3.76 -13.10
CA ARG A 91 2.96 3.55 -12.00
C ARG A 91 2.97 2.11 -11.54
N ASN A 92 1.85 1.42 -11.62
CA ASN A 92 1.76 0.01 -11.28
C ASN A 92 0.62 -0.67 -12.04
N VAL A 93 0.77 -1.96 -12.33
CA VAL A 93 -0.28 -2.84 -12.85
C VAL A 93 -0.16 -4.21 -12.20
N ASN A 94 -1.28 -4.95 -12.09
CA ASN A 94 -1.25 -6.30 -11.55
C ASN A 94 -1.03 -7.37 -12.65
N SER A 95 -0.81 -8.60 -12.23
CA SER A 95 -0.60 -9.73 -13.14
C SER A 95 -1.80 -10.03 -14.03
N HIS A 96 -3.02 -9.66 -13.62
CA HIS A 96 -4.20 -9.84 -14.44
C HIS A 96 -4.24 -8.85 -15.61
N PHE A 97 -3.82 -7.60 -15.40
CA PHE A 97 -3.62 -6.64 -16.48
C PHE A 97 -2.57 -7.13 -17.49
N GLU A 98 -1.43 -7.65 -17.01
CA GLU A 98 -0.36 -8.12 -17.88
C GLU A 98 -0.78 -9.29 -18.78
N LYS A 99 -1.63 -10.17 -18.27
CA LYS A 99 -2.17 -11.31 -19.06
C LYS A 99 -3.12 -10.89 -20.16
N ASN A 100 -3.84 -9.79 -19.99
CA ASN A 100 -4.92 -9.39 -20.91
C ASN A 100 -4.51 -8.26 -21.87
N PHE A 101 -3.49 -7.45 -21.52
CA PHE A 101 -3.13 -6.27 -22.30
C PHE A 101 -1.64 -6.21 -22.64
N TYR A 102 -0.84 -5.64 -21.76
CA TYR A 102 0.58 -5.35 -21.98
C TYR A 102 1.41 -5.76 -20.78
N ARG A 103 2.65 -6.12 -21.00
CA ARG A 103 3.61 -6.38 -19.91
C ARG A 103 3.87 -5.12 -19.11
N LYS A 104 4.15 -5.30 -17.85
CA LYS A 104 4.45 -4.20 -16.93
C LYS A 104 5.55 -3.28 -17.45
N GLU A 105 6.62 -3.85 -17.99
CA GLU A 105 7.77 -3.09 -18.51
C GLU A 105 7.42 -2.26 -19.74
N GLU A 106 6.34 -2.61 -20.44
CA GLU A 106 5.88 -1.90 -21.64
C GLU A 106 5.02 -0.68 -21.31
N VAL A 107 4.40 -0.65 -20.13
CA VAL A 107 3.44 0.42 -19.77
C VAL A 107 3.93 1.33 -18.65
N ILE A 108 4.72 0.85 -17.69
CA ILE A 108 5.17 1.68 -16.57
C ILE A 108 5.98 2.89 -17.05
N GLY A 109 5.59 4.06 -16.58
CA GLY A 109 6.17 5.35 -16.97
C GLY A 109 5.63 5.94 -18.26
N LYS A 110 4.80 5.21 -19.03
CA LYS A 110 4.13 5.73 -20.21
C LYS A 110 2.84 6.45 -19.86
N LYS A 111 2.42 7.32 -20.76
CA LYS A 111 1.15 8.03 -20.68
C LYS A 111 0.00 7.09 -21.03
N ALA A 112 -1.12 7.23 -20.33
CA ALA A 112 -2.30 6.43 -20.63
C ALA A 112 -2.86 6.76 -22.02
N SER A 113 -2.73 8.01 -22.49
CA SER A 113 -3.08 8.41 -23.86
C SER A 113 -2.26 7.71 -24.95
N GLU A 114 -1.05 7.25 -24.66
CA GLU A 114 -0.23 6.47 -25.60
C GLU A 114 -0.69 5.02 -25.70
N ILE A 115 -1.22 4.46 -24.61
CA ILE A 115 -1.62 3.06 -24.50
C ILE A 115 -3.10 2.88 -24.90
N PHE A 116 -3.98 3.75 -24.38
CA PHE A 116 -5.43 3.71 -24.62
C PHE A 116 -5.99 5.09 -24.97
N PRO A 117 -5.62 5.66 -26.14
CA PRO A 117 -6.00 7.03 -26.51
C PRO A 117 -7.53 7.23 -26.57
N GLU A 118 -8.27 6.22 -26.99
CA GLU A 118 -9.73 6.32 -27.16
C GLU A 118 -10.50 6.47 -25.85
N SER A 119 -10.00 5.88 -24.77
CA SER A 119 -10.66 5.92 -23.46
C SER A 119 -10.33 7.15 -22.62
N MET A 120 -9.25 7.85 -22.93
CA MET A 120 -8.75 8.95 -22.11
C MET A 120 -9.74 10.09 -21.84
N PRO A 121 -10.51 10.61 -22.83
CA PRO A 121 -11.44 11.70 -22.56
C PRO A 121 -12.52 11.32 -21.52
N GLU A 122 -13.03 10.11 -21.60
CA GLU A 122 -14.05 9.61 -20.67
C GLU A 122 -13.46 9.36 -19.27
N PHE A 123 -12.29 8.76 -19.20
CA PHE A 123 -11.57 8.53 -17.93
C PHE A 123 -11.24 9.85 -17.22
N LEU A 124 -10.70 10.84 -17.92
CA LEU A 124 -10.40 12.16 -17.35
C LEU A 124 -11.67 12.83 -16.79
N HIS A 125 -12.82 12.70 -17.46
CA HIS A 125 -14.09 13.21 -16.98
C HIS A 125 -14.49 12.56 -15.63
N PHE A 126 -14.46 11.22 -15.54
CA PHE A 126 -14.78 10.51 -14.30
C PHE A 126 -13.77 10.77 -13.19
N ILE A 127 -12.49 10.96 -13.52
CA ILE A 127 -11.47 11.36 -12.53
C ILE A 127 -11.78 12.73 -11.95
N GLN A 128 -12.20 13.71 -12.75
CA GLN A 128 -12.62 15.02 -12.25
C GLN A 128 -13.75 14.88 -11.23
N ILE A 129 -14.76 14.06 -11.53
CA ILE A 129 -15.88 13.79 -10.61
C ILE A 129 -15.38 13.12 -9.32
N ALA A 130 -14.56 12.07 -9.44
CA ALA A 130 -14.02 11.35 -8.29
C ALA A 130 -13.21 12.25 -7.34
N LEU A 131 -12.41 13.17 -7.89
CA LEU A 131 -11.63 14.14 -7.13
C LEU A 131 -12.53 15.21 -6.49
N ALA A 132 -13.50 15.74 -7.22
CA ALA A 132 -14.43 16.76 -6.71
C ALA A 132 -15.29 16.24 -5.56
N GLU A 133 -15.76 14.99 -5.66
CA GLU A 133 -16.60 14.36 -4.64
C GLU A 133 -15.78 13.65 -3.55
N ASN A 134 -14.46 13.54 -3.71
CA ASN A 134 -13.54 12.83 -2.82
C ASN A 134 -14.01 11.41 -2.47
N LYS A 135 -14.53 10.69 -3.46
CA LYS A 135 -15.01 9.32 -3.32
C LYS A 135 -14.72 8.49 -4.56
N ALA A 136 -14.85 7.16 -4.42
CA ALA A 136 -14.76 6.26 -5.55
C ALA A 136 -15.96 6.43 -6.47
N ILE A 137 -15.72 6.45 -7.79
CA ILE A 137 -16.74 6.50 -8.83
C ILE A 137 -16.75 5.17 -9.56
N THR A 138 -17.94 4.65 -9.82
CA THR A 138 -18.13 3.42 -10.60
C THR A 138 -18.91 3.74 -11.86
N PHE A 139 -18.43 3.25 -13.01
CA PHE A 139 -19.10 3.40 -14.30
C PHE A 139 -18.85 2.20 -15.20
N PRO A 140 -19.81 1.84 -16.08
CA PRO A 140 -19.60 0.80 -17.08
C PRO A 140 -18.79 1.33 -18.25
N TYR A 141 -17.89 0.52 -18.78
CA TYR A 141 -17.08 0.84 -19.95
C TYR A 141 -17.03 -0.35 -20.90
N TYR A 142 -17.35 -0.13 -22.19
CA TYR A 142 -17.22 -1.14 -23.22
C TYR A 142 -15.90 -1.01 -23.97
N PHE A 143 -15.01 -1.98 -23.77
CA PHE A 143 -13.74 -2.03 -24.45
C PHE A 143 -13.89 -2.71 -25.81
N ARG A 144 -14.14 -1.91 -26.85
CA ARG A 144 -14.47 -2.38 -28.21
C ARG A 144 -13.40 -3.30 -28.79
N LYS A 145 -12.12 -3.01 -28.54
CA LYS A 145 -10.98 -3.76 -29.10
C LYS A 145 -10.96 -5.23 -28.71
N ILE A 146 -11.50 -5.58 -27.56
CA ILE A 146 -11.55 -6.96 -27.03
C ILE A 146 -12.98 -7.46 -26.77
N ASP A 147 -14.00 -6.73 -27.21
CA ASP A 147 -15.45 -7.07 -27.07
C ASP A 147 -15.82 -7.39 -25.60
N THR A 148 -15.37 -6.58 -24.65
CA THR A 148 -15.53 -6.83 -23.22
C THR A 148 -16.13 -5.62 -22.52
N PHE A 149 -17.13 -5.86 -21.66
CA PHE A 149 -17.69 -4.86 -20.74
C PHE A 149 -16.96 -4.93 -19.40
N TYR A 150 -16.55 -3.78 -18.91
CA TYR A 150 -15.96 -3.64 -17.58
C TYR A 150 -16.80 -2.70 -16.73
N ASP A 151 -17.01 -3.06 -15.47
CA ASP A 151 -17.40 -2.10 -14.43
C ASP A 151 -16.11 -1.55 -13.84
N ILE A 152 -15.87 -0.26 -14.08
CA ILE A 152 -14.65 0.42 -13.67
C ILE A 152 -14.90 1.17 -12.39
N VAL A 153 -14.03 0.95 -11.39
CA VAL A 153 -13.99 1.72 -10.15
C VAL A 153 -12.75 2.57 -10.14
N LEU A 154 -12.93 3.88 -10.12
CA LEU A 154 -11.88 4.88 -10.00
C LEU A 154 -11.84 5.44 -8.58
N ARG A 155 -10.67 5.48 -7.96
CA ARG A 155 -10.45 6.14 -6.68
C ARG A 155 -9.24 7.05 -6.77
N GLY A 156 -9.47 8.35 -6.64
CA GLY A 156 -8.40 9.35 -6.53
C GLY A 156 -7.90 9.50 -5.10
N ASN A 157 -6.59 9.65 -4.93
CA ASN A 157 -6.01 10.08 -3.68
C ASN A 157 -5.45 11.50 -3.85
N PRO A 158 -6.14 12.54 -3.32
CA PRO A 158 -5.75 13.93 -3.52
C PRO A 158 -4.41 14.29 -2.89
N HIS A 159 -3.92 13.51 -1.91
CA HIS A 159 -2.67 13.83 -1.22
C HIS A 159 -1.41 13.45 -2.01
N ASN A 160 -1.48 12.39 -2.80
CA ASN A 160 -0.32 11.88 -3.54
C ASN A 160 -0.50 11.87 -5.07
N LYS A 161 -1.59 12.45 -5.58
CA LYS A 161 -1.95 12.48 -7.01
C LYS A 161 -2.01 11.09 -7.66
N MET A 162 -2.31 10.06 -6.89
CA MET A 162 -2.44 8.71 -7.40
C MET A 162 -3.91 8.38 -7.64
N ILE A 163 -4.16 7.70 -8.75
CA ILE A 163 -5.46 7.16 -9.12
C ILE A 163 -5.34 5.64 -9.12
N ASP A 164 -6.19 4.98 -8.35
CA ASP A 164 -6.36 3.53 -8.38
C ASP A 164 -7.54 3.20 -9.27
N VAL A 165 -7.32 2.32 -10.25
CA VAL A 165 -8.32 1.88 -11.23
C VAL A 165 -8.49 0.38 -11.09
N PHE A 166 -9.72 -0.05 -10.87
CA PHE A 166 -10.12 -1.46 -10.81
C PHE A 166 -11.14 -1.70 -11.93
N CYS A 167 -10.88 -2.69 -12.81
CA CYS A 167 -11.81 -3.06 -13.86
C CYS A 167 -12.28 -4.49 -13.62
N LEU A 168 -13.57 -4.65 -13.39
CA LEU A 168 -14.24 -5.93 -13.22
C LEU A 168 -14.91 -6.32 -14.53
N ASP A 169 -14.58 -7.49 -15.09
CA ASP A 169 -15.28 -8.00 -16.27
C ASP A 169 -16.74 -8.29 -15.94
N SER A 170 -17.63 -7.54 -16.56
CA SER A 170 -19.09 -7.66 -16.42
C SER A 170 -19.77 -8.12 -17.70
N THR A 171 -19.00 -8.68 -18.66
CA THR A 171 -19.49 -9.06 -19.99
C THR A 171 -20.64 -10.05 -19.92
N GLU A 172 -20.54 -11.10 -19.13
CA GLU A 172 -21.60 -12.09 -18.99
C GLU A 172 -22.88 -11.49 -18.39
N LEU A 173 -22.71 -10.62 -17.39
CA LEU A 173 -23.84 -9.91 -16.76
C LEU A 173 -24.57 -9.03 -17.78
N HIS A 174 -23.83 -8.20 -18.52
CA HIS A 174 -24.38 -7.31 -19.53
C HIS A 174 -25.09 -8.10 -20.64
N ARG A 175 -24.48 -9.16 -21.13
CA ARG A 175 -25.09 -10.05 -22.17
C ARG A 175 -26.35 -10.74 -21.65
N ALA A 176 -26.37 -11.17 -20.39
CA ALA A 176 -27.57 -11.76 -19.78
C ALA A 176 -28.70 -10.74 -19.65
N GLN A 177 -28.42 -9.54 -19.21
CA GLN A 177 -29.38 -8.44 -19.09
C GLN A 177 -29.96 -8.06 -20.46
N GLN A 178 -29.15 -7.97 -21.51
CA GLN A 178 -29.61 -7.68 -22.86
C GLN A 178 -30.55 -8.78 -23.39
N LYS A 179 -30.22 -10.07 -23.15
CA LYS A 179 -31.09 -11.18 -23.52
C LYS A 179 -32.43 -11.10 -22.81
N LEU A 180 -32.44 -10.84 -21.50
CA LEU A 180 -33.68 -10.68 -20.70
C LEU A 180 -34.51 -9.51 -21.20
N SER A 181 -33.91 -8.36 -21.48
CA SER A 181 -34.62 -7.20 -22.05
C SER A 181 -35.23 -7.51 -23.39
N THR A 182 -34.52 -8.22 -24.27
CA THR A 182 -35.03 -8.63 -25.60
C THR A 182 -36.22 -9.58 -25.47
N ILE A 183 -36.17 -10.54 -24.54
CA ILE A 183 -37.27 -11.49 -24.31
C ILE A 183 -38.48 -10.73 -23.75
N ASN A 184 -38.31 -9.85 -22.79
CA ASN A 184 -39.38 -9.07 -22.21
C ASN A 184 -40.07 -8.16 -23.23
N ASN A 185 -39.29 -7.52 -24.12
CA ASN A 185 -39.83 -6.70 -25.19
C ASN A 185 -40.64 -7.53 -26.21
N LYS A 186 -40.16 -8.72 -26.58
CA LYS A 186 -40.92 -9.65 -27.46
C LYS A 186 -42.21 -10.12 -26.80
N LEU A 187 -42.19 -10.40 -25.49
CA LEU A 187 -43.38 -10.82 -24.77
C LEU A 187 -44.41 -9.68 -24.69
N ALA A 188 -43.98 -8.46 -24.40
CA ALA A 188 -44.85 -7.28 -24.38
C ALA A 188 -45.51 -7.08 -25.76
N MET A 189 -44.74 -7.10 -26.84
CA MET A 189 -45.29 -6.99 -28.20
C MET A 189 -46.29 -8.11 -28.56
N SER A 190 -46.09 -9.31 -28.03
CA SER A 190 -47.04 -10.43 -28.30
C SER A 190 -48.35 -10.31 -27.52
N LEU A 191 -48.33 -9.62 -26.39
CA LEU A 191 -49.52 -9.36 -25.56
C LEU A 191 -50.35 -8.18 -26.11
N ASP A 192 -49.72 -7.20 -26.76
CA ASP A 192 -50.41 -6.04 -27.34
C ASP A 192 -51.10 -6.39 -28.68
N VAL A 193 -50.87 -7.56 -29.27
CA VAL A 193 -51.45 -8.02 -30.54
C VAL A 193 -52.58 -9.03 -30.33
N ALA A 194 -52.83 -9.47 -29.13
CA ALA A 194 -53.89 -10.43 -28.76
C ALA A 194 -55.14 -9.72 -28.21
#